data_5f1bd0b2fa40b8d457ef797d293d82a0
#
_entry.id   5f1bd0b2fa40b8d457ef797d293d82a0
#
_cell.length_a   1.000
_cell.length_b   1.000
_cell.length_c   1.000
_cell.angle_alpha   90.00
_cell.angle_beta   90.00
_cell.angle_gamma   90.00
#
_symmetry.space_group_name_H-M   'P 1'
#
loop_
_entity.id
_entity.type
_entity.pdbx_description
1 polymer ?
#
loop_
_entity_poly.entity_id
_entity_poly.type
_entity_poly.pdbx_seq_one_letter_code
_entity_poly.pdbx_strand_id
1 'polypeptide(L)'
;MEYANDMTHSFIDDEALREEAGTPDILGLLRAALAYSLRNEIGFAWIKRREKVLMEIFLHELKKIPAVSIYGDLKVERLGIVSFNIGSISPLNLSMLLSKKYGIQTRAGCSCAGPYGHYLLGNGSKDKKPMWLRVSIHYTHTLEDIEYLIESIKSCVKILRDETGEKWQF
;
A
#
# COMPACT_ATOMS: atom_id res chain seq x y z
N MET A 1 28.24 -5.95 -23.36
CA MET A 1 29.70 -5.90 -23.60
C MET A 1 29.89 -6.02 -25.10
N GLU A 2 30.67 -5.16 -25.71
CA GLU A 2 30.97 -5.19 -27.16
C GLU A 2 32.05 -6.22 -27.48
N TYR A 3 33.11 -6.20 -26.70
CA TYR A 3 34.23 -7.13 -26.84
C TYR A 3 34.99 -7.32 -25.51
N ALA A 4 35.51 -8.52 -25.26
CA ALA A 4 36.43 -8.82 -24.19
C ALA A 4 37.42 -9.90 -24.58
N ASN A 5 38.67 -9.74 -24.13
CA ASN A 5 39.70 -10.77 -24.16
C ASN A 5 40.44 -10.79 -22.81
N ASP A 6 41.53 -11.57 -22.71
CA ASP A 6 42.28 -11.77 -21.45
C ASP A 6 42.92 -10.46 -20.93
N MET A 7 43.08 -9.46 -21.75
CA MET A 7 43.84 -8.22 -21.43
C MET A 7 42.97 -6.97 -21.44
N THR A 8 41.89 -6.96 -22.23
CA THR A 8 41.09 -5.75 -22.47
C THR A 8 39.62 -6.08 -22.63
N HIS A 9 38.76 -5.13 -22.32
CA HIS A 9 37.34 -5.17 -22.61
C HIS A 9 36.82 -3.81 -23.06
N SER A 10 35.78 -3.82 -23.86
CA SER A 10 35.01 -2.63 -24.21
C SER A 10 33.55 -2.83 -23.91
N PHE A 11 32.92 -1.79 -23.39
CA PHE A 11 31.47 -1.78 -23.15
C PHE A 11 30.79 -1.06 -24.29
N ILE A 12 29.53 -1.42 -24.53
CA ILE A 12 28.63 -0.73 -25.44
C ILE A 12 28.39 0.69 -24.88
N ASP A 13 28.47 1.72 -25.75
CA ASP A 13 28.29 3.11 -25.34
C ASP A 13 26.86 3.42 -24.87
N ASP A 14 25.85 2.79 -25.47
CA ASP A 14 24.46 2.90 -25.03
C ASP A 14 24.29 2.26 -23.66
N GLU A 15 23.90 3.05 -22.66
CA GLU A 15 23.77 2.60 -21.27
C GLU A 15 22.69 1.53 -21.11
N ALA A 16 21.56 1.64 -21.82
CA ALA A 16 20.48 0.69 -21.72
C ALA A 16 20.91 -0.68 -22.26
N LEU A 17 21.52 -0.69 -23.45
CA LEU A 17 22.03 -1.93 -24.04
C LEU A 17 23.20 -2.52 -23.26
N ARG A 18 24.01 -1.71 -22.63
CA ARG A 18 25.12 -2.16 -21.79
C ARG A 18 24.65 -2.94 -20.57
N GLU A 19 23.56 -2.50 -19.93
CA GLU A 19 23.01 -3.13 -18.74
C GLU A 19 22.10 -4.34 -19.05
N GLU A 20 21.72 -4.52 -20.31
CA GLU A 20 20.97 -5.72 -20.73
C GLU A 20 21.93 -6.92 -20.91
N ALA A 21 21.70 -7.98 -20.15
CA ALA A 21 22.47 -9.21 -20.23
C ALA A 21 21.68 -10.31 -20.95
N GLY A 22 22.12 -10.69 -22.16
CA GLY A 22 21.50 -11.74 -22.95
C GLY A 22 20.22 -11.30 -23.68
N THR A 23 19.30 -12.24 -23.91
CA THR A 23 18.04 -11.95 -24.59
C THR A 23 17.12 -11.14 -23.68
N PRO A 24 16.60 -9.97 -24.14
CA PRO A 24 15.71 -9.14 -23.34
C PRO A 24 14.38 -9.87 -23.07
N ASP A 25 13.69 -9.50 -21.98
CA ASP A 25 12.36 -10.00 -21.66
C ASP A 25 11.29 -9.38 -22.58
N ILE A 26 11.23 -9.88 -23.81
CA ILE A 26 10.33 -9.39 -24.85
C ILE A 26 8.87 -9.44 -24.40
N LEU A 27 8.46 -10.54 -23.76
CA LEU A 27 7.07 -10.70 -23.31
C LEU A 27 6.76 -9.77 -22.14
N GLY A 28 7.68 -9.57 -21.21
CA GLY A 28 7.54 -8.61 -20.12
C GLY A 28 7.41 -7.18 -20.63
N LEU A 29 8.23 -6.80 -21.61
CA LEU A 29 8.17 -5.47 -22.25
C LEU A 29 6.84 -5.25 -22.96
N LEU A 30 6.35 -6.24 -23.73
CA LEU A 30 5.05 -6.17 -24.41
C LEU A 30 3.89 -6.04 -23.40
N ARG A 31 3.92 -6.81 -22.31
CA ARG A 31 2.91 -6.71 -21.24
C ARG A 31 2.92 -5.35 -20.55
N ALA A 32 4.10 -4.80 -20.28
CA ALA A 32 4.24 -3.46 -19.75
C ALA A 32 3.69 -2.40 -20.71
N ALA A 33 4.03 -2.48 -22.00
CA ALA A 33 3.53 -1.58 -23.04
C ALA A 33 2.01 -1.61 -23.13
N LEU A 34 1.39 -2.81 -23.12
CA LEU A 34 -0.06 -2.96 -23.12
C LEU A 34 -0.71 -2.36 -21.87
N ALA A 35 -0.13 -2.52 -20.69
CA ALA A 35 -0.64 -1.93 -19.47
C ALA A 35 -0.60 -0.39 -19.52
N TYR A 36 0.48 0.19 -20.04
CA TYR A 36 0.58 1.64 -20.26
C TYR A 36 -0.41 2.15 -21.32
N SER A 37 -0.61 1.38 -22.41
CA SER A 37 -1.60 1.71 -23.44
C SER A 37 -3.02 1.77 -22.84
N LEU A 38 -3.41 0.73 -22.10
CA LEU A 38 -4.70 0.70 -21.40
C LEU A 38 -4.89 1.88 -20.46
N ARG A 39 -3.87 2.21 -19.63
CA ARG A 39 -3.91 3.37 -18.76
C ARG A 39 -4.13 4.68 -19.54
N ASN A 40 -3.48 4.82 -20.68
CA ASN A 40 -3.61 6.02 -21.52
C ASN A 40 -4.99 6.11 -22.17
N GLU A 41 -5.58 4.98 -22.58
CA GLU A 41 -6.95 4.91 -23.11
C GLU A 41 -8.00 5.28 -22.08
N ILE A 42 -7.86 4.77 -20.83
CA ILE A 42 -8.73 5.15 -19.70
C ILE A 42 -8.58 6.64 -19.37
N GLY A 43 -7.37 7.17 -19.50
CA GLY A 43 -7.03 8.55 -19.23
C GLY A 43 -6.63 8.79 -17.76
N PHE A 44 -5.39 9.19 -17.57
CA PHE A 44 -4.81 9.42 -16.23
C PHE A 44 -5.61 10.42 -15.38
N ALA A 45 -6.13 11.49 -16.01
CA ALA A 45 -6.94 12.48 -15.30
C ALA A 45 -8.26 11.91 -14.76
N TRP A 46 -8.87 10.98 -15.49
CA TRP A 46 -10.07 10.28 -15.03
C TRP A 46 -9.75 9.34 -13.87
N ILE A 47 -8.70 8.51 -14.00
CA ILE A 47 -8.22 7.62 -12.94
C ILE A 47 -8.01 8.41 -11.64
N LYS A 48 -7.26 9.50 -11.73
CA LYS A 48 -6.93 10.36 -10.59
C LYS A 48 -8.19 10.93 -9.92
N ARG A 49 -9.16 11.43 -10.70
CA ARG A 49 -10.44 11.92 -10.15
C ARG A 49 -11.23 10.81 -9.46
N ARG A 50 -11.30 9.63 -10.08
CA ARG A 50 -12.01 8.48 -9.52
C ARG A 50 -11.39 8.03 -8.19
N GLU A 51 -10.09 7.84 -8.14
CA GLU A 51 -9.38 7.45 -6.91
C GLU A 51 -9.53 8.50 -5.82
N LYS A 52 -9.48 9.80 -6.16
CA LYS A 52 -9.70 10.88 -5.20
C LYS A 52 -11.06 10.78 -4.52
N VAL A 53 -12.14 10.55 -5.26
CA VAL A 53 -13.50 10.40 -4.70
C VAL A 53 -13.56 9.19 -3.75
N LEU A 54 -13.06 8.04 -4.18
CA LEU A 54 -13.05 6.83 -3.35
C LEU A 54 -12.22 7.03 -2.06
N MET A 55 -11.08 7.71 -2.18
CA MET A 55 -10.21 8.03 -1.04
C MET A 55 -10.84 9.00 -0.06
N GLU A 56 -11.54 10.02 -0.54
CA GLU A 56 -12.25 10.98 0.33
C GLU A 56 -13.31 10.28 1.15
N ILE A 57 -14.12 9.41 0.55
CA ILE A 57 -15.13 8.61 1.23
C ILE A 57 -14.48 7.68 2.25
N PHE A 58 -13.45 6.93 1.84
CA PHE A 58 -12.74 6.01 2.73
C PHE A 58 -12.14 6.74 3.94
N LEU A 59 -11.44 7.84 3.72
CA LEU A 59 -10.80 8.61 4.80
C LEU A 59 -11.84 9.25 5.73
N HIS A 60 -12.98 9.72 5.20
CA HIS A 60 -14.05 10.26 5.99
C HIS A 60 -14.62 9.20 6.97
N GLU A 61 -14.89 8.01 6.47
CA GLU A 61 -15.43 6.92 7.30
C GLU A 61 -14.37 6.34 8.24
N LEU A 62 -13.13 6.19 7.79
CA LEU A 62 -12.04 5.69 8.61
C LEU A 62 -11.79 6.57 9.84
N LYS A 63 -11.87 7.90 9.68
CA LYS A 63 -11.71 8.86 10.79
C LYS A 63 -12.77 8.73 11.89
N LYS A 64 -13.94 8.14 11.59
CA LYS A 64 -14.99 7.91 12.58
C LYS A 64 -14.69 6.71 13.49
N ILE A 65 -13.70 5.88 13.13
CA ILE A 65 -13.31 4.73 13.97
C ILE A 65 -12.51 5.27 15.17
N PRO A 66 -12.97 5.02 16.41
CA PRO A 66 -12.26 5.50 17.60
C PRO A 66 -10.81 5.03 17.66
N ALA A 67 -9.92 5.91 18.10
CA ALA A 67 -8.49 5.69 18.25
C ALA A 67 -7.75 5.34 16.94
N VAL A 68 -8.30 5.66 15.77
CA VAL A 68 -7.58 5.56 14.51
C VAL A 68 -6.47 6.62 14.44
N SER A 69 -5.29 6.21 14.03
CA SER A 69 -4.16 7.07 13.71
C SER A 69 -3.79 6.86 12.25
N ILE A 70 -4.01 7.89 11.41
CA ILE A 70 -3.71 7.84 9.97
C ILE A 70 -2.37 8.52 9.74
N TYR A 71 -1.47 7.87 9.00
CA TYR A 71 -0.12 8.38 8.75
C TYR A 71 -0.02 9.13 7.43
N GLY A 72 0.87 10.13 7.44
CA GLY A 72 1.10 11.06 6.34
C GLY A 72 0.25 12.33 6.41
N ASP A 73 0.62 13.34 5.65
CA ASP A 73 -0.13 14.60 5.59
C ASP A 73 -1.41 14.41 4.78
N LEU A 74 -2.55 14.62 5.43
CA LEU A 74 -3.89 14.50 4.83
C LEU A 74 -4.29 15.72 4.00
N LYS A 75 -3.49 16.82 4.03
CA LYS A 75 -3.75 18.05 3.29
C LYS A 75 -3.13 18.04 1.89
N VAL A 76 -2.16 17.17 1.67
CA VAL A 76 -1.51 17.04 0.36
C VAL A 76 -2.21 16.00 -0.51
N GLU A 77 -2.10 16.18 -1.81
CA GLU A 77 -2.56 15.18 -2.77
C GLU A 77 -1.80 13.86 -2.56
N ARG A 78 -2.53 12.76 -2.57
CA ARG A 78 -1.99 11.42 -2.31
C ARG A 78 -2.50 10.38 -3.29
N LEU A 79 -1.74 9.31 -3.43
CA LEU A 79 -2.18 8.12 -4.15
C LEU A 79 -3.28 7.38 -3.36
N GLY A 80 -3.93 6.41 -3.98
CA GLY A 80 -4.93 5.53 -3.37
C GLY A 80 -4.37 4.62 -2.27
N ILE A 81 -3.45 5.12 -1.42
CA ILE A 81 -2.75 4.35 -0.38
C ILE A 81 -2.94 5.02 0.96
N VAL A 82 -3.42 4.26 1.95
CA VAL A 82 -3.60 4.71 3.33
C VAL A 82 -2.91 3.76 4.30
N SER A 83 -2.04 4.32 5.14
CA SER A 83 -1.41 3.61 6.25
C SER A 83 -1.99 4.13 7.56
N PHE A 84 -2.40 3.23 8.45
CA PHE A 84 -3.02 3.61 9.73
C PHE A 84 -2.85 2.53 10.78
N ASN A 85 -3.08 2.91 12.04
CA ASN A 85 -3.24 2.02 13.18
C ASN A 85 -4.54 2.34 13.94
N ILE A 86 -5.01 1.42 14.76
CA ILE A 86 -6.22 1.60 15.57
C ILE A 86 -5.90 1.19 17.02
N GLY A 87 -5.65 2.18 17.86
CA GLY A 87 -5.30 1.98 19.27
C GLY A 87 -4.16 0.97 19.46
N SER A 88 -4.38 0.00 20.35
CA SER A 88 -3.45 -1.08 20.67
C SER A 88 -3.61 -2.32 19.76
N ILE A 89 -4.57 -2.32 18.82
CA ILE A 89 -4.82 -3.45 17.93
C ILE A 89 -3.60 -3.72 17.06
N SER A 90 -3.13 -4.98 17.08
CA SER A 90 -2.03 -5.42 16.22
C SER A 90 -2.44 -5.31 14.74
N PRO A 91 -1.67 -4.57 13.91
CA PRO A 91 -1.92 -4.50 12.47
C PRO A 91 -1.89 -5.87 11.79
N LEU A 92 -1.07 -6.80 12.29
CA LEU A 92 -0.98 -8.16 11.78
C LEU A 92 -2.28 -8.94 12.05
N ASN A 93 -2.80 -8.85 13.28
CA ASN A 93 -4.04 -9.53 13.65
C ASN A 93 -5.23 -8.96 12.85
N LEU A 94 -5.28 -7.63 12.71
CA LEU A 94 -6.32 -6.97 11.92
C LEU A 94 -6.25 -7.39 10.44
N SER A 95 -5.07 -7.42 9.84
CA SER A 95 -4.87 -7.88 8.45
C SER A 95 -5.27 -9.35 8.27
N MET A 96 -4.88 -10.21 9.21
CA MET A 96 -5.21 -11.64 9.17
C MET A 96 -6.72 -11.86 9.28
N LEU A 97 -7.40 -11.16 10.18
CA LEU A 97 -8.84 -11.28 10.38
C LEU A 97 -9.62 -10.76 9.17
N LEU A 98 -9.22 -9.61 8.60
CA LEU A 98 -9.78 -9.09 7.34
C LEU A 98 -9.67 -10.11 6.21
N SER A 99 -8.51 -10.72 6.05
CA SER A 99 -8.29 -11.74 5.01
C SER A 99 -9.14 -13.00 5.24
N LYS A 100 -9.10 -13.56 6.45
CA LYS A 100 -9.77 -14.84 6.74
C LYS A 100 -11.30 -14.74 6.76
N LYS A 101 -11.84 -13.64 7.29
CA LYS A 101 -13.29 -13.52 7.52
C LYS A 101 -14.00 -12.78 6.39
N TYR A 102 -13.32 -11.83 5.75
CA TYR A 102 -13.93 -10.94 4.75
C TYR A 102 -13.29 -11.03 3.37
N GLY A 103 -12.25 -11.86 3.19
CA GLY A 103 -11.55 -12.00 1.91
C GLY A 103 -10.75 -10.75 1.50
N ILE A 104 -10.55 -9.79 2.42
CA ILE A 104 -9.87 -8.52 2.14
C ILE A 104 -8.39 -8.66 2.43
N GLN A 105 -7.56 -8.55 1.40
CA GLN A 105 -6.11 -8.59 1.53
C GLN A 105 -5.55 -7.19 1.77
N THR A 106 -4.82 -7.03 2.86
CA THR A 106 -4.15 -5.79 3.25
C THR A 106 -2.68 -6.06 3.54
N ARG A 107 -1.86 -5.03 3.63
CA ARG A 107 -0.45 -5.17 4.03
C ARG A 107 -0.24 -4.68 5.45
N ALA A 108 0.20 -5.57 6.34
CA ALA A 108 0.62 -5.21 7.68
C ALA A 108 2.14 -5.35 7.85
N GLY A 109 2.74 -4.49 8.68
CA GLY A 109 4.17 -4.49 8.97
C GLY A 109 4.83 -3.15 8.70
N CYS A 110 6.17 -3.12 8.64
CA CYS A 110 6.95 -1.89 8.42
C CYS A 110 7.03 -1.44 6.95
N SER A 111 6.47 -2.20 6.02
CA SER A 111 6.47 -1.90 4.57
C SER A 111 7.86 -1.59 3.98
N CYS A 112 8.91 -2.25 4.50
CA CYS A 112 10.32 -2.02 4.14
C CYS A 112 10.83 -0.59 4.45
N ALA A 113 10.17 0.12 5.36
CA ALA A 113 10.47 1.49 5.76
C ALA A 113 10.83 1.58 7.27
N GLY A 114 11.72 0.69 7.74
CA GLY A 114 12.10 0.60 9.15
C GLY A 114 12.50 1.92 9.78
N PRO A 115 13.54 2.63 9.29
CA PRO A 115 13.97 3.91 9.86
C PRO A 115 12.86 4.97 9.86
N TYR A 116 12.13 5.10 8.76
CA TYR A 116 11.00 6.01 8.65
C TYR A 116 9.84 5.62 9.57
N GLY A 117 9.58 4.33 9.73
CA GLY A 117 8.57 3.81 10.66
C GLY A 117 8.88 4.16 12.11
N HIS A 118 10.14 4.05 12.54
CA HIS A 118 10.57 4.48 13.88
C HIS A 118 10.36 5.99 14.07
N TYR A 119 10.66 6.78 13.06
CA TYR A 119 10.41 8.22 13.09
C TYR A 119 8.91 8.54 13.21
N LEU A 120 8.05 7.92 12.39
CA LEU A 120 6.60 8.17 12.38
C LEU A 120 5.90 7.75 13.67
N LEU A 121 6.30 6.63 14.25
CA LEU A 121 5.64 6.06 15.42
C LEU A 121 6.24 6.59 16.74
N GLY A 122 7.30 7.39 16.67
CA GLY A 122 7.96 7.94 17.85
C GLY A 122 8.54 6.86 18.78
N ASN A 123 8.67 5.62 18.30
CA ASN A 123 9.12 4.50 19.10
C ASN A 123 10.64 4.53 19.24
N GLY A 124 11.12 5.23 20.26
CA GLY A 124 12.53 5.24 20.66
C GLY A 124 13.07 3.86 21.13
N SER A 125 12.22 2.85 21.25
CA SER A 125 12.60 1.50 21.60
C SER A 125 13.13 0.75 20.37
N LYS A 126 14.41 0.41 20.39
CA LYS A 126 15.08 -0.40 19.36
C LYS A 126 14.48 -1.82 19.24
N ASP A 127 13.70 -2.26 20.22
CA ASP A 127 13.21 -3.62 20.34
C ASP A 127 11.85 -3.87 19.69
N LYS A 128 11.07 -2.82 19.40
CA LYS A 128 9.76 -2.95 18.76
C LYS A 128 9.82 -2.54 17.29
N LYS A 129 9.61 -3.49 16.39
CA LYS A 129 9.50 -3.20 14.95
C LYS A 129 8.30 -2.28 14.71
N PRO A 130 8.47 -1.14 14.00
CA PRO A 130 7.36 -0.28 13.63
C PRO A 130 6.41 -1.05 12.70
N MET A 131 5.11 -0.97 12.96
CA MET A 131 4.10 -1.66 12.16
C MET A 131 2.87 -0.80 11.99
N TRP A 132 2.27 -0.89 10.81
CA TRP A 132 0.98 -0.31 10.48
C TRP A 132 0.21 -1.20 9.50
N LEU A 133 -1.09 -1.00 9.42
CA LEU A 133 -1.91 -1.56 8.36
C LEU A 133 -1.92 -0.61 7.17
N ARG A 134 -1.77 -1.14 5.96
CA ARG A 134 -1.86 -0.40 4.70
C ARG A 134 -2.97 -0.97 3.84
N VAL A 135 -3.86 -0.09 3.41
CA VAL A 135 -4.90 -0.33 2.42
C VAL A 135 -4.52 0.38 1.13
N SER A 136 -4.80 -0.25 0.00
CA SER A 136 -4.63 0.34 -1.33
C SER A 136 -5.97 0.36 -2.05
N ILE A 137 -6.40 1.54 -2.48
CA ILE A 137 -7.64 1.78 -3.21
C ILE A 137 -7.28 2.06 -4.66
N HIS A 138 -8.02 1.45 -5.58
CA HIS A 138 -7.78 1.52 -7.02
C HIS A 138 -9.02 2.04 -7.73
N TYR A 139 -8.87 2.67 -8.87
CA TYR A 139 -9.99 3.25 -9.63
C TYR A 139 -11.06 2.24 -10.05
N THR A 140 -10.72 0.94 -10.08
CA THR A 140 -11.67 -0.14 -10.41
C THR A 140 -12.60 -0.51 -9.26
N HIS A 141 -12.29 -0.08 -8.02
CA HIS A 141 -13.19 -0.32 -6.90
C HIS A 141 -14.49 0.47 -7.06
N THR A 142 -15.58 -0.11 -6.58
CA THR A 142 -16.87 0.53 -6.50
C THR A 142 -17.06 1.26 -5.16
N LEU A 143 -18.14 1.97 -4.99
CA LEU A 143 -18.51 2.56 -3.69
C LEU A 143 -18.86 1.47 -2.68
N GLU A 144 -19.55 0.45 -3.14
CA GLU A 144 -19.91 -0.73 -2.34
C GLU A 144 -18.67 -1.47 -1.82
N ASP A 145 -17.59 -1.54 -2.61
CA ASP A 145 -16.31 -2.10 -2.15
C ASP A 145 -15.72 -1.28 -1.00
N ILE A 146 -15.81 0.06 -1.08
CA ILE A 146 -15.31 0.94 -0.02
C ILE A 146 -16.16 0.82 1.24
N GLU A 147 -17.49 0.76 1.12
CA GLU A 147 -18.42 0.55 2.23
C GLU A 147 -18.16 -0.81 2.89
N TYR A 148 -18.03 -1.87 2.09
CA TYR A 148 -17.71 -3.21 2.56
C TYR A 148 -16.38 -3.25 3.32
N LEU A 149 -15.35 -2.58 2.80
CA LEU A 149 -14.04 -2.48 3.46
C LEU A 149 -14.16 -1.81 4.83
N ILE A 150 -14.85 -0.68 4.91
CA ILE A 150 -15.03 0.07 6.17
C ILE A 150 -15.81 -0.75 7.20
N GLU A 151 -16.93 -1.37 6.82
CA GLU A 151 -17.74 -2.18 7.72
C GLU A 151 -16.98 -3.43 8.18
N SER A 152 -16.16 -4.02 7.31
CA SER A 152 -15.28 -5.14 7.66
C SER A 152 -14.21 -4.71 8.67
N ILE A 153 -13.61 -3.54 8.51
CA ILE A 153 -12.65 -2.98 9.47
C ILE A 153 -13.34 -2.77 10.83
N LYS A 154 -14.49 -2.11 10.87
CA LYS A 154 -15.25 -1.87 12.11
C LYS A 154 -15.58 -3.19 12.83
N SER A 155 -16.03 -4.18 12.08
CA SER A 155 -16.36 -5.50 12.62
C SER A 155 -15.14 -6.24 13.18
N CYS A 156 -14.00 -6.20 12.46
CA CYS A 156 -12.75 -6.78 12.95
C CYS A 156 -12.25 -6.08 14.21
N VAL A 157 -12.33 -4.74 14.25
CA VAL A 157 -11.97 -3.94 15.42
C VAL A 157 -12.79 -4.33 16.63
N LYS A 158 -14.10 -4.53 16.46
CA LYS A 158 -14.98 -4.98 17.55
C LYS A 158 -14.56 -6.36 18.07
N ILE A 159 -14.33 -7.32 17.19
CA ILE A 159 -13.91 -8.68 17.57
C ILE A 159 -12.59 -8.64 18.35
N LEU A 160 -11.58 -7.94 17.83
CA LEU A 160 -10.24 -7.87 18.44
C LEU A 160 -10.24 -7.13 19.78
N ARG A 161 -11.16 -6.19 19.98
CA ARG A 161 -11.33 -5.51 21.28
C ARG A 161 -12.00 -6.41 22.30
N ASP A 162 -13.04 -7.14 21.90
CA ASP A 162 -13.73 -8.08 22.79
C ASP A 162 -12.76 -9.17 23.29
N GLU A 163 -11.82 -9.61 22.45
CA GLU A 163 -10.78 -10.57 22.82
C GLU A 163 -9.73 -9.99 23.80
N THR A 164 -9.41 -8.68 23.71
CA THR A 164 -8.41 -8.03 24.57
C THR A 164 -8.99 -7.48 25.88
N GLY A 165 -10.31 -7.44 26.03
CA GLY A 165 -10.99 -6.90 27.21
C GLY A 165 -10.89 -5.37 27.37
N GLU A 166 -10.43 -4.65 26.34
CA GLU A 166 -10.32 -3.20 26.36
C GLU A 166 -11.68 -2.50 26.23
N LYS A 167 -12.11 -1.80 27.29
CA LYS A 167 -13.30 -0.93 27.24
C LYS A 167 -12.90 0.44 26.69
N TRP A 168 -13.37 0.78 25.49
CA TRP A 168 -13.26 2.13 24.94
C TRP A 168 -14.57 2.89 25.19
N GLN A 169 -14.45 4.11 25.71
CA GLN A 169 -15.61 5.02 25.78
C GLN A 169 -15.83 5.64 24.38
N PHE A 170 -17.03 5.56 23.88
CA PHE A 170 -17.49 6.17 22.63
C PHE A 170 -17.86 7.63 22.88
#